data_c0f6f1b0692e50fcd6933d6688435022
#
_entry.id   c0f6f1b0692e50fcd6933d6688435022
#
_cell.length_a   1.000
_cell.length_b   1.000
_cell.length_c   1.000
_cell.angle_alpha   90.00
_cell.angle_beta   90.00
_cell.angle_gamma   90.00
#
_symmetry.space_group_name_H-M   'P 1'
#
loop_
_entity.id
_entity.type
_entity.pdbx_description
1 polymer ?
#
loop_
_entity_poly.entity_id
_entity_poly.type
_entity_poly.pdbx_seq_one_letter_code
_entity_poly.pdbx_strand_id
1 'polypeptide(L)'
;NHNENLKILKRNENFNEIDKIIYFFSLNDVFSVSNVTQINNKKTKEGDSKLKKLKVINFLNSNLRNKSYLYMYLKGISSDPSKRWYQSIDKYYSKNSISEISNYFLDLKKYAKEKNADFHLFVIPYEYQTRKCDEGDLIPQKKIADIFNKNKINFFDLTREFCDNNKPNSLYYKFDPAHLSVNGHKFVFNLINEKIN
;
A
#
# COMPACT_ATOMS: atom_id res chain seq x y z
N ASN A 1 -5.11 2.23 -13.14
CA ASN A 1 -5.76 0.91 -13.16
C ASN A 1 -4.73 -0.13 -13.62
N HIS A 2 -4.46 -1.16 -12.78
CA HIS A 2 -3.42 -2.16 -13.07
C HIS A 2 -3.68 -2.93 -14.38
N ASN A 3 -4.94 -3.19 -14.73
CA ASN A 3 -5.30 -3.79 -16.01
C ASN A 3 -4.93 -2.90 -17.21
N GLU A 4 -4.95 -1.57 -17.04
CA GLU A 4 -4.48 -0.64 -18.06
C GLU A 4 -2.97 -0.65 -18.16
N ASN A 5 -2.26 -0.72 -17.04
CA ASN A 5 -0.80 -0.82 -17.02
C ASN A 5 -0.33 -2.10 -17.74
N LEU A 6 -0.99 -3.23 -17.50
CA LEU A 6 -0.67 -4.47 -18.21
C LEU A 6 -0.97 -4.36 -19.72
N LYS A 7 -2.06 -3.68 -20.12
CA LYS A 7 -2.35 -3.41 -21.52
C LYS A 7 -1.31 -2.48 -22.17
N ILE A 8 -0.83 -1.47 -21.43
CA ILE A 8 0.23 -0.57 -21.89
C ILE A 8 1.52 -1.33 -22.11
N LEU A 9 1.92 -2.19 -21.15
CA LEU A 9 3.08 -3.07 -21.29
C LEU A 9 2.97 -3.96 -22.52
N LYS A 10 1.81 -4.56 -22.76
CA LYS A 10 1.58 -5.46 -23.91
C LYS A 10 1.56 -4.72 -25.26
N ARG A 11 1.17 -3.45 -25.31
CA ARG A 11 1.08 -2.64 -26.54
C ARG A 11 2.37 -1.93 -26.92
N ASN A 12 3.29 -1.80 -25.98
CA ASN A 12 4.49 -1.02 -26.22
C ASN A 12 5.58 -1.90 -26.84
N GLU A 13 5.76 -1.77 -28.16
CA GLU A 13 6.76 -2.51 -28.94
C GLU A 13 8.21 -2.23 -28.51
N ASN A 14 8.44 -1.09 -27.83
CA ASN A 14 9.78 -0.74 -27.33
C ASN A 14 10.26 -1.63 -26.16
N PHE A 15 9.38 -2.47 -25.59
CA PHE A 15 9.73 -3.44 -24.56
C PHE A 15 10.08 -4.83 -25.13
N ASN A 16 10.79 -4.87 -26.24
CA ASN A 16 11.21 -6.15 -26.84
C ASN A 16 12.35 -6.84 -26.05
N GLU A 17 13.15 -6.06 -25.34
CA GLU A 17 14.28 -6.53 -24.56
C GLU A 17 14.07 -6.17 -23.07
N ILE A 18 13.27 -6.95 -22.38
CA ILE A 18 13.04 -6.82 -20.93
C ILE A 18 13.70 -8.01 -20.25
N ASP A 19 14.70 -7.77 -19.41
CA ASP A 19 15.34 -8.83 -18.62
C ASP A 19 14.58 -9.12 -17.32
N LYS A 20 14.02 -8.06 -16.70
CA LYS A 20 13.36 -8.18 -15.40
C LYS A 20 12.12 -7.29 -15.32
N ILE A 21 11.05 -7.81 -14.72
CA ILE A 21 9.87 -7.06 -14.30
C ILE A 21 9.83 -7.05 -12.78
N ILE A 22 9.98 -5.88 -12.18
CA ILE A 22 9.94 -5.68 -10.74
C ILE A 22 8.66 -4.94 -10.39
N TYR A 23 7.83 -5.55 -9.56
CA TYR A 23 6.60 -4.95 -9.08
C TYR A 23 6.66 -4.68 -7.58
N PHE A 24 6.38 -3.44 -7.20
CA PHE A 24 6.24 -3.05 -5.80
C PHE A 24 4.76 -3.02 -5.44
N PHE A 25 4.35 -3.96 -4.61
CA PHE A 25 3.00 -4.05 -4.12
C PHE A 25 2.86 -3.28 -2.81
N SER A 26 2.05 -2.24 -2.82
CA SER A 26 1.59 -1.55 -1.62
C SER A 26 0.19 -2.05 -1.24
N LEU A 27 -0.14 -2.06 0.05
CA LEU A 27 -1.40 -2.64 0.54
C LEU A 27 -2.66 -2.03 -0.07
N ASN A 28 -2.61 -0.77 -0.53
CA ASN A 28 -3.74 -0.13 -1.21
C ASN A 28 -3.90 -0.54 -2.68
N ASP A 29 -2.93 -1.23 -3.26
CA ASP A 29 -3.01 -1.69 -4.65
C ASP A 29 -4.14 -2.71 -4.84
N VAL A 30 -4.58 -3.36 -3.78
CA VAL A 30 -5.75 -4.23 -3.79
C VAL A 30 -6.99 -3.55 -4.40
N PHE A 31 -7.17 -2.25 -4.18
CA PHE A 31 -8.31 -1.51 -4.73
C PHE A 31 -8.22 -1.30 -6.25
N SER A 32 -7.03 -1.22 -6.78
CA SER A 32 -6.81 -1.03 -8.21
C SER A 32 -6.96 -2.33 -9.00
N VAL A 33 -6.68 -3.47 -8.35
CA VAL A 33 -6.77 -4.80 -8.95
C VAL A 33 -8.21 -5.32 -8.91
N SER A 34 -8.92 -5.11 -7.80
CA SER A 34 -10.23 -5.71 -7.55
C SER A 34 -11.43 -4.96 -8.14
N ASN A 35 -11.21 -3.88 -8.93
CA ASN A 35 -12.27 -2.97 -9.42
C ASN A 35 -13.20 -2.42 -8.31
N VAL A 36 -12.78 -2.53 -7.06
CA VAL A 36 -13.53 -2.01 -5.92
C VAL A 36 -13.30 -0.50 -5.86
N THR A 37 -14.38 0.25 -6.05
CA THR A 37 -14.38 1.69 -5.77
C THR A 37 -13.95 1.93 -4.33
N GLN A 38 -13.03 2.87 -4.14
CA GLN A 38 -12.52 3.27 -2.82
C GLN A 38 -13.64 3.31 -1.79
N ILE A 39 -13.36 2.77 -0.61
CA ILE A 39 -14.32 2.72 0.50
C ILE A 39 -14.85 4.14 0.75
N ASN A 40 -16.04 4.41 0.22
CA ASN A 40 -16.80 5.57 0.64
C ASN A 40 -17.07 5.40 2.14
N ASN A 41 -16.45 6.24 2.96
CA ASN A 41 -16.66 6.30 4.41
C ASN A 41 -18.17 6.49 4.70
N LYS A 42 -18.94 5.40 4.71
CA LYS A 42 -20.29 5.41 5.26
C LYS A 42 -20.16 5.75 6.74
N LYS A 43 -20.64 6.93 7.10
CA LYS A 43 -20.78 7.40 8.47
C LYS A 43 -21.46 6.33 9.31
N THR A 44 -20.72 5.66 10.17
CA THR A 44 -21.30 4.91 11.29
C THR A 44 -21.94 5.91 12.25
N LYS A 45 -23.24 5.79 12.47
CA LYS A 45 -23.97 6.54 13.47
C LYS A 45 -23.54 6.05 14.86
N GLU A 46 -22.75 6.81 15.56
CA GLU A 46 -22.47 6.62 16.99
C GLU A 46 -22.90 7.89 17.77
N GLY A 47 -23.64 7.67 18.79
CA GLY A 47 -24.13 8.42 19.95
C GLY A 47 -24.06 9.95 20.04
N ASP A 48 -25.14 10.54 20.54
CA ASP A 48 -25.50 11.98 20.55
C ASP A 48 -24.52 12.97 21.23
N SER A 49 -23.71 12.56 22.19
CA SER A 49 -22.76 13.49 22.84
C SER A 49 -21.48 13.73 21.99
N LYS A 50 -21.12 12.81 21.13
CA LYS A 50 -20.06 12.97 20.11
C LYS A 50 -20.51 13.85 18.92
N LEU A 51 -21.81 14.00 18.71
CA LEU A 51 -22.39 14.70 17.56
C LEU A 51 -22.10 16.21 17.53
N LYS A 52 -22.08 16.90 18.70
CA LYS A 52 -21.74 18.34 18.72
C LYS A 52 -20.28 18.59 18.37
N LYS A 53 -19.37 17.77 18.90
CA LYS A 53 -17.95 17.83 18.57
C LYS A 53 -17.70 17.47 17.10
N LEU A 54 -18.45 16.51 16.56
CA LEU A 54 -18.42 16.12 15.14
C LEU A 54 -18.94 17.22 14.20
N LYS A 55 -19.96 18.00 14.58
CA LYS A 55 -20.48 19.11 13.75
C LYS A 55 -19.45 20.22 13.58
N VAL A 56 -18.77 20.62 14.66
CA VAL A 56 -17.70 21.62 14.59
C VAL A 56 -16.51 21.13 13.77
N ILE A 57 -16.07 19.88 13.98
CA ILE A 57 -14.98 19.28 13.23
C ILE A 57 -15.35 19.15 11.75
N ASN A 58 -16.58 18.76 11.43
CA ASN A 58 -17.04 18.66 10.03
C ASN A 58 -17.13 20.04 9.37
N PHE A 59 -17.60 21.06 10.10
CA PHE A 59 -17.63 22.44 9.62
C PHE A 59 -16.22 22.98 9.36
N LEU A 60 -15.28 22.77 10.29
CA LEU A 60 -13.88 23.15 10.10
C LEU A 60 -13.25 22.39 8.94
N ASN A 61 -13.51 21.08 8.82
CA ASN A 61 -13.00 20.28 7.71
C ASN A 61 -13.54 20.74 6.35
N SER A 62 -14.83 21.05 6.24
CA SER A 62 -15.42 21.47 4.97
C SER A 62 -14.94 22.85 4.51
N ASN A 63 -14.70 23.75 5.48
CA ASN A 63 -14.34 25.14 5.15
C ASN A 63 -12.83 25.41 5.10
N LEU A 64 -12.02 24.67 5.88
CA LEU A 64 -10.59 24.95 6.02
C LEU A 64 -9.68 23.91 5.37
N ARG A 65 -10.19 22.71 5.07
CA ARG A 65 -9.35 21.60 4.59
C ARG A 65 -8.51 21.93 3.36
N ASN A 66 -9.09 22.63 2.40
CA ASN A 66 -8.41 22.98 1.14
C ASN A 66 -8.02 24.46 1.05
N LYS A 67 -8.24 25.23 2.12
CA LYS A 67 -8.06 26.69 2.13
C LYS A 67 -6.99 27.17 3.11
N SER A 68 -6.57 26.34 4.07
CA SER A 68 -5.62 26.71 5.10
C SER A 68 -4.55 25.66 5.31
N TYR A 69 -3.32 25.96 4.90
CA TYR A 69 -2.15 25.14 5.17
C TYR A 69 -1.89 24.95 6.66
N LEU A 70 -2.09 26.00 7.46
CA LEU A 70 -1.95 25.93 8.92
C LEU A 70 -2.94 24.94 9.52
N TYR A 71 -4.21 24.97 9.09
CA TYR A 71 -5.21 24.00 9.55
C TYR A 71 -4.80 22.56 9.18
N MET A 72 -4.32 22.32 7.97
CA MET A 72 -3.85 21.00 7.55
C MET A 72 -2.62 20.53 8.34
N TYR A 73 -1.71 21.44 8.62
CA TYR A 73 -0.54 21.17 9.45
C TYR A 73 -0.93 20.80 10.89
N LEU A 74 -1.75 21.60 11.55
CA LEU A 74 -2.24 21.35 12.91
C LEU A 74 -3.04 20.05 12.99
N LYS A 75 -3.85 19.76 11.98
CA LYS A 75 -4.57 18.49 11.87
C LYS A 75 -3.63 17.30 11.65
N GLY A 76 -2.56 17.46 10.89
CA GLY A 76 -1.51 16.47 10.72
C GLY A 76 -0.82 16.13 12.04
N ILE A 77 -0.51 17.14 12.85
CA ILE A 77 0.10 16.96 14.18
C ILE A 77 -0.88 16.33 15.19
N SER A 78 -2.13 16.79 15.19
CA SER A 78 -3.15 16.36 16.19
C SER A 78 -3.80 15.02 15.88
N SER A 79 -3.63 14.52 14.68
CA SER A 79 -4.16 13.23 14.24
C SER A 79 -3.05 12.41 13.61
N ASP A 80 -3.05 11.11 13.82
CA ASP A 80 -2.13 10.21 13.14
C ASP A 80 -2.70 9.78 11.77
N PRO A 81 -2.28 10.42 10.65
CA PRO A 81 -2.80 10.07 9.32
C PRO A 81 -2.43 8.64 8.92
N SER A 82 -1.20 8.22 9.26
CA SER A 82 -0.69 6.90 8.92
C SER A 82 -1.51 5.79 9.58
N LYS A 83 -1.78 5.93 10.89
CA LYS A 83 -2.65 5.01 11.63
C LYS A 83 -4.05 4.91 11.03
N ARG A 84 -4.65 6.04 10.69
CA ARG A 84 -6.01 6.05 10.13
C ARG A 84 -6.09 5.40 8.74
N TRP A 85 -5.09 5.67 7.90
CA TRP A 85 -5.00 5.04 6.59
C TRP A 85 -4.83 3.53 6.75
N TYR A 86 -3.87 3.11 7.56
CA TYR A 86 -3.64 1.71 7.84
C TYR A 86 -4.91 1.02 8.37
N GLN A 87 -5.61 1.59 9.36
CA GLN A 87 -6.84 1.01 9.89
C GLN A 87 -7.95 0.83 8.85
N SER A 88 -8.01 1.70 7.84
CA SER A 88 -8.95 1.54 6.72
C SER A 88 -8.58 0.35 5.84
N ILE A 89 -7.29 0.18 5.56
CA ILE A 89 -6.75 -0.93 4.77
C ILE A 89 -6.91 -2.25 5.52
N ASP A 90 -6.46 -2.32 6.77
CA ASP A 90 -6.61 -3.50 7.62
C ASP A 90 -8.07 -3.98 7.70
N LYS A 91 -8.99 -3.04 7.89
CA LYS A 91 -10.42 -3.31 7.91
C LYS A 91 -10.94 -3.86 6.58
N TYR A 92 -10.40 -3.39 5.45
CA TYR A 92 -10.72 -3.91 4.15
C TYR A 92 -10.23 -5.35 4.01
N TYR A 93 -8.97 -5.62 4.30
CA TYR A 93 -8.39 -6.96 4.26
C TYR A 93 -9.09 -7.94 5.19
N SER A 94 -9.54 -7.49 6.35
CA SER A 94 -10.25 -8.33 7.32
C SER A 94 -11.64 -8.76 6.84
N LYS A 95 -12.32 -7.91 6.05
CA LYS A 95 -13.74 -8.11 5.68
C LYS A 95 -13.95 -8.69 4.29
N ASN A 96 -12.99 -8.52 3.38
CA ASN A 96 -13.17 -8.85 1.98
C ASN A 96 -12.25 -9.98 1.55
N SER A 97 -12.72 -10.75 0.57
CA SER A 97 -11.84 -11.64 -0.19
C SER A 97 -10.97 -10.79 -1.12
N ILE A 98 -9.68 -11.07 -1.12
CA ILE A 98 -8.70 -10.41 -1.99
C ILE A 98 -8.11 -11.41 -3.01
N SER A 99 -8.81 -12.53 -3.23
CA SER A 99 -8.35 -13.61 -4.11
C SER A 99 -8.14 -13.16 -5.57
N GLU A 100 -8.91 -12.16 -6.03
CA GLU A 100 -8.78 -11.62 -7.38
C GLU A 100 -7.42 -11.01 -7.69
N ILE A 101 -6.69 -10.60 -6.64
CA ILE A 101 -5.35 -10.03 -6.78
C ILE A 101 -4.38 -11.04 -7.40
N SER A 102 -4.54 -12.32 -7.12
CA SER A 102 -3.68 -13.37 -7.65
C SER A 102 -3.75 -13.47 -9.17
N ASN A 103 -4.93 -13.28 -9.77
CA ASN A 103 -5.11 -13.36 -11.21
C ASN A 103 -4.25 -12.31 -11.93
N TYR A 104 -4.23 -11.08 -11.41
CA TYR A 104 -3.41 -10.01 -11.97
C TYR A 104 -1.92 -10.36 -11.95
N PHE A 105 -1.41 -10.90 -10.84
CA PHE A 105 0.01 -11.28 -10.74
C PHE A 105 0.35 -12.54 -11.53
N LEU A 106 -0.60 -13.46 -11.69
CA LEU A 106 -0.42 -14.60 -12.60
C LEU A 106 -0.33 -14.15 -14.06
N ASP A 107 -1.13 -13.15 -14.46
CA ASP A 107 -1.06 -12.56 -15.80
C ASP A 107 0.27 -11.82 -16.02
N LEU A 108 0.77 -11.08 -15.03
CA LEU A 108 2.09 -10.45 -15.10
C LEU A 108 3.21 -11.48 -15.20
N LYS A 109 3.15 -12.53 -14.38
CA LYS A 109 4.14 -13.63 -14.42
C LYS A 109 4.13 -14.33 -15.78
N LYS A 110 2.94 -14.56 -16.35
CA LYS A 110 2.80 -15.13 -17.69
C LYS A 110 3.42 -14.21 -18.75
N TYR A 111 3.12 -12.92 -18.70
CA TYR A 111 3.69 -11.93 -19.61
C TYR A 111 5.23 -11.86 -19.51
N ALA A 112 5.78 -11.86 -18.30
CA ALA A 112 7.23 -11.92 -18.10
C ALA A 112 7.85 -13.15 -18.78
N LYS A 113 7.23 -14.33 -18.58
CA LYS A 113 7.66 -15.56 -19.22
C LYS A 113 7.62 -15.49 -20.76
N GLU A 114 6.58 -14.89 -21.33
CA GLU A 114 6.44 -14.66 -22.77
C GLU A 114 7.56 -13.77 -23.34
N LYS A 115 8.13 -12.89 -22.49
CA LYS A 115 9.24 -11.99 -22.83
C LYS A 115 10.62 -12.55 -22.45
N ASN A 116 10.71 -13.76 -21.92
CA ASN A 116 11.92 -14.33 -21.32
C ASN A 116 12.52 -13.46 -20.20
N ALA A 117 11.66 -12.74 -19.47
CA ALA A 117 12.04 -11.87 -18.38
C ALA A 117 11.76 -12.51 -17.02
N ASP A 118 12.59 -12.20 -16.03
CA ASP A 118 12.34 -12.56 -14.65
C ASP A 118 11.24 -11.69 -14.04
N PHE A 119 10.36 -12.29 -13.22
CA PHE A 119 9.33 -11.56 -12.50
C PHE A 119 9.58 -11.58 -11.00
N HIS A 120 9.74 -10.38 -10.42
CA HIS A 120 9.97 -10.19 -8.99
C HIS A 120 8.88 -9.31 -8.38
N LEU A 121 8.25 -9.80 -7.33
CA LEU A 121 7.18 -9.11 -6.59
C LEU A 121 7.66 -8.80 -5.18
N PHE A 122 7.63 -7.51 -4.81
CA PHE A 122 8.01 -7.02 -3.49
C PHE A 122 6.81 -6.42 -2.79
N VAL A 123 6.51 -6.87 -1.58
CA VAL A 123 5.47 -6.30 -0.71
C VAL A 123 6.11 -5.26 0.21
N ILE A 124 5.62 -4.03 0.14
CA ILE A 124 6.10 -2.92 0.96
C ILE A 124 5.08 -2.63 2.07
N PRO A 125 5.49 -2.61 3.35
CA PRO A 125 4.61 -2.29 4.46
C PRO A 125 4.19 -0.81 4.44
N TYR A 126 3.17 -0.48 5.23
CA TYR A 126 2.84 0.90 5.55
C TYR A 126 3.70 1.42 6.70
N GLU A 127 3.94 2.72 6.72
CA GLU A 127 4.72 3.39 7.78
C GLU A 127 4.20 3.02 9.17
N TYR A 128 2.88 3.00 9.37
CA TYR A 128 2.29 2.64 10.66
C TYR A 128 2.70 1.25 11.15
N GLN A 129 2.79 0.28 10.25
CA GLN A 129 3.17 -1.09 10.59
C GLN A 129 4.61 -1.20 11.08
N THR A 130 5.50 -0.35 10.54
CA THR A 130 6.93 -0.36 10.85
C THR A 130 7.29 0.32 12.17
N ARG A 131 6.33 0.98 12.83
CA ARG A 131 6.58 1.68 14.10
C ARG A 131 6.80 0.73 15.27
N LYS A 132 6.04 -0.36 15.31
CA LYS A 132 6.03 -1.33 16.42
C LYS A 132 6.22 -2.75 15.96
N CYS A 133 5.85 -3.03 14.72
CA CYS A 133 5.90 -4.36 14.11
C CYS A 133 5.11 -5.41 14.89
N ASP A 134 3.98 -4.98 15.46
CA ASP A 134 3.08 -5.86 16.19
C ASP A 134 2.41 -6.85 15.22
N GLU A 135 2.31 -8.11 15.60
CA GLU A 135 1.68 -9.16 14.77
C GLU A 135 0.23 -8.83 14.37
N GLY A 136 -0.51 -8.13 15.23
CA GLY A 136 -1.87 -7.68 14.93
C GLY A 136 -1.93 -6.69 13.76
N ASP A 137 -0.86 -5.93 13.55
CA ASP A 137 -0.75 -4.98 12.45
C ASP A 137 -0.24 -5.63 11.15
N LEU A 138 0.03 -6.94 11.15
CA LEU A 138 0.52 -7.69 9.98
C LEU A 138 -0.55 -8.59 9.33
N ILE A 139 -1.82 -8.44 9.69
CA ILE A 139 -2.93 -9.21 9.11
C ILE A 139 -2.99 -9.07 7.58
N PRO A 140 -2.85 -7.87 6.98
CA PRO A 140 -2.84 -7.74 5.52
C PRO A 140 -1.73 -8.54 4.86
N GLN A 141 -0.50 -8.51 5.40
CA GLN A 141 0.64 -9.26 4.86
C GLN A 141 0.40 -10.77 4.95
N LYS A 142 -0.10 -11.27 6.09
CA LYS A 142 -0.44 -12.70 6.25
C LYS A 142 -1.44 -13.14 5.19
N LYS A 143 -2.50 -12.36 4.94
CA LYS A 143 -3.50 -12.68 3.90
C LYS A 143 -2.93 -12.64 2.49
N ILE A 144 -2.06 -11.68 2.18
CA ILE A 144 -1.37 -11.61 0.89
C ILE A 144 -0.47 -12.83 0.72
N ALA A 145 0.32 -13.16 1.74
CA ALA A 145 1.20 -14.32 1.72
C ALA A 145 0.42 -15.62 1.48
N ASP A 146 -0.71 -15.81 2.15
CA ASP A 146 -1.57 -16.99 1.97
C ASP A 146 -2.06 -17.11 0.52
N ILE A 147 -2.48 -15.98 -0.09
CA ILE A 147 -2.97 -15.95 -1.46
C ILE A 147 -1.84 -16.23 -2.45
N PHE A 148 -0.69 -15.59 -2.27
CA PHE A 148 0.43 -15.75 -3.18
C PHE A 148 1.01 -17.17 -3.10
N ASN A 149 1.18 -17.72 -1.91
CA ASN A 149 1.63 -19.09 -1.71
C ASN A 149 0.67 -20.11 -2.33
N LYS A 150 -0.65 -19.96 -2.10
CA LYS A 150 -1.69 -20.81 -2.70
C LYS A 150 -1.62 -20.82 -4.22
N ASN A 151 -1.30 -19.69 -4.84
CA ASN A 151 -1.22 -19.54 -6.29
C ASN A 151 0.20 -19.69 -6.86
N LYS A 152 1.15 -20.12 -6.04
CA LYS A 152 2.57 -20.31 -6.43
C LYS A 152 3.19 -19.04 -7.07
N ILE A 153 2.84 -17.88 -6.51
CA ILE A 153 3.42 -16.58 -6.86
C ILE A 153 4.58 -16.33 -5.91
N ASN A 154 5.79 -16.28 -6.44
CA ASN A 154 6.96 -15.94 -5.63
C ASN A 154 6.94 -14.43 -5.32
N PHE A 155 7.21 -14.08 -4.06
CA PHE A 155 7.26 -12.69 -3.61
C PHE A 155 8.25 -12.54 -2.45
N PHE A 156 8.68 -11.30 -2.25
CA PHE A 156 9.50 -10.88 -1.11
C PHE A 156 8.69 -9.91 -0.25
N ASP A 157 8.37 -10.31 0.98
CA ASP A 157 7.77 -9.40 1.96
C ASP A 157 8.89 -8.66 2.69
N LEU A 158 9.00 -7.36 2.45
CA LEU A 158 10.04 -6.50 3.03
C LEU A 158 9.67 -5.98 4.44
N THR A 159 8.55 -6.42 5.01
CA THR A 159 8.06 -5.92 6.30
C THR A 159 9.09 -6.10 7.40
N ARG A 160 9.76 -7.26 7.45
CA ARG A 160 10.75 -7.55 8.49
C ARG A 160 11.97 -6.63 8.37
N GLU A 161 12.50 -6.46 7.17
CA GLU A 161 13.66 -5.57 6.93
C GLU A 161 13.34 -4.12 7.28
N PHE A 162 12.10 -3.67 7.03
CA PHE A 162 11.65 -2.36 7.45
C PHE A 162 11.52 -2.24 8.97
N CYS A 163 11.06 -3.30 9.63
CA CYS A 163 10.94 -3.37 11.09
C CYS A 163 12.30 -3.36 11.79
N ASP A 164 13.26 -4.08 11.23
CA ASP A 164 14.62 -4.20 11.79
C ASP A 164 15.46 -2.94 11.51
N ASN A 165 14.93 -1.97 10.75
CA ASN A 165 15.63 -0.73 10.47
C ASN A 165 15.69 0.19 11.71
N ASN A 166 16.86 0.69 12.05
CA ASN A 166 17.08 1.55 13.22
C ASN A 166 16.31 2.89 13.18
N LYS A 167 15.85 3.31 12.01
CA LYS A 167 15.11 4.56 11.78
C LYS A 167 13.94 4.38 10.83
N PRO A 168 12.97 3.53 11.15
CA PRO A 168 11.88 3.19 10.22
C PRO A 168 11.09 4.44 9.78
N ASN A 169 10.90 5.42 10.67
CA ASN A 169 10.20 6.66 10.35
C ASN A 169 10.92 7.54 9.30
N SER A 170 12.22 7.35 9.08
CA SER A 170 12.96 8.08 8.05
C SER A 170 12.77 7.51 6.64
N LEU A 171 12.21 6.31 6.54
CA LEU A 171 11.97 5.64 5.26
C LEU A 171 10.74 6.16 4.53
N TYR A 172 9.86 6.90 5.20
CA TYR A 172 8.64 7.47 4.64
C TYR A 172 8.63 8.99 4.70
N TYR A 173 7.80 9.62 3.87
CA TYR A 173 7.53 11.04 4.01
C TYR A 173 6.73 11.30 5.28
N LYS A 174 7.05 12.39 5.96
CA LYS A 174 6.33 12.80 7.17
C LYS A 174 4.84 12.98 6.89
N PHE A 175 4.00 12.33 7.69
CA PHE A 175 2.54 12.30 7.57
C PHE A 175 1.98 11.55 6.36
N ASP A 176 2.81 10.85 5.63
CA ASP A 176 2.41 10.03 4.50
C ASP A 176 2.53 8.53 4.86
N PRO A 177 1.43 7.76 4.76
CA PRO A 177 1.43 6.37 5.21
C PRO A 177 2.13 5.39 4.27
N ALA A 178 2.31 5.74 3.00
CA ALA A 178 2.65 4.79 1.95
C ALA A 178 3.84 5.19 1.08
N HIS A 179 4.12 6.50 0.95
CA HIS A 179 5.17 6.94 0.03
C HIS A 179 6.54 6.99 0.71
N LEU A 180 7.49 6.33 0.07
CA LEU A 180 8.87 6.27 0.55
C LEU A 180 9.58 7.62 0.37
N SER A 181 10.38 7.99 1.37
CA SER A 181 11.32 9.10 1.29
C SER A 181 12.52 8.74 0.40
N VAL A 182 13.42 9.69 0.17
CA VAL A 182 14.70 9.41 -0.51
C VAL A 182 15.48 8.30 0.20
N ASN A 183 15.48 8.29 1.55
CA ASN A 183 16.14 7.24 2.32
C ASN A 183 15.42 5.89 2.17
N GLY A 184 14.09 5.90 2.11
CA GLY A 184 13.29 4.71 1.85
C GLY A 184 13.58 4.10 0.47
N HIS A 185 13.66 4.94 -0.56
CA HIS A 185 14.03 4.45 -1.90
C HIS A 185 15.43 3.84 -1.93
N LYS A 186 16.41 4.47 -1.30
CA LYS A 186 17.78 3.91 -1.18
C LYS A 186 17.79 2.58 -0.43
N PHE A 187 17.02 2.50 0.66
CA PHE A 187 16.90 1.29 1.46
C PHE A 187 16.32 0.13 0.63
N VAL A 188 15.19 0.37 -0.03
CA VAL A 188 14.55 -0.63 -0.90
C VAL A 188 15.46 -1.04 -2.06
N PHE A 189 16.16 -0.09 -2.68
CA PHE A 189 17.12 -0.39 -3.74
C PHE A 189 18.21 -1.37 -3.29
N ASN A 190 18.78 -1.18 -2.10
CA ASN A 190 19.79 -2.08 -1.55
C ASN A 190 19.21 -3.49 -1.31
N LEU A 191 17.99 -3.57 -0.74
CA LEU A 191 17.33 -4.85 -0.52
C LEU A 191 17.02 -5.60 -1.83
N ILE A 192 16.63 -4.88 -2.88
CA ILE A 192 16.42 -5.48 -4.20
C ILE A 192 17.71 -6.11 -4.70
N ASN A 193 18.81 -5.35 -4.66
CA ASN A 193 20.11 -5.85 -5.14
C ASN A 193 20.56 -7.10 -4.38
N GLU A 194 20.27 -7.19 -3.07
CA GLU A 194 20.58 -8.38 -2.28
C GLU A 194 19.72 -9.60 -2.64
N LYS A 195 18.48 -9.37 -3.06
CA LYS A 195 17.50 -10.46 -3.26
C LYS A 195 17.41 -10.96 -4.70
N ILE A 196 17.84 -10.17 -5.68
CA ILE A 196 17.69 -10.52 -7.11
C ILE A 196 18.98 -10.52 -7.92
N ASN A 197 20.12 -10.22 -7.32
CA ASN A 197 21.46 -10.39 -7.86
C ASN A 197 22.18 -11.49 -7.11
#